data_e491cd5021bf349ebaa3e4e423adfdd7
#
_entry.id   e491cd5021bf349ebaa3e4e423adfdd7
#
_cell.length_a   1.000
_cell.length_b   1.000
_cell.length_c   1.000
_cell.angle_alpha   90.00
_cell.angle_beta   90.00
_cell.angle_gamma   90.00
#
_symmetry.space_group_name_H-M   'P 1'
#
loop_
_entity.id
_entity.type
_entity.pdbx_description
1 polymer ?
#
loop_
_entity_poly.entity_id
_entity_poly.type
_entity_poly.pdbx_seq_one_letter_code
_entity_poly.pdbx_strand_id
1 'polypeptide(L)'
;DSKRITAVTYLADDPEISNIVDRVKSIPNRAYGNSAEALLAMHPDIIIAADFFKQEMIQSLRDLGLKVYVYKTPNNMEEIKKAINDIAVLVGEPANAEKLIRQMDSKLKSVKNKVGSIKPSEQKRVVFIRSNGVFYRPESSFMDICRYANVKDATEDLHYTQSGILSQEEVVRLNPDAFVIPVWNYHGKHDPVQM
;
A
#
# COMPACT_ATOMS: atom_id res chain seq x y z
N ASP A 1 17.96 -11.05 -2.95
CA ASP A 1 18.67 -11.52 -4.15
C ASP A 1 17.68 -11.69 -5.29
N SER A 2 17.79 -10.89 -6.37
CA SER A 2 16.89 -10.94 -7.53
C SER A 2 16.92 -12.30 -8.25
N LYS A 3 18.00 -13.08 -8.11
CA LYS A 3 18.12 -14.42 -8.69
C LYS A 3 17.14 -15.43 -8.11
N ARG A 4 16.60 -15.17 -6.92
CA ARG A 4 15.59 -16.01 -6.27
C ARG A 4 14.17 -15.65 -6.68
N ILE A 5 13.99 -14.57 -7.45
CA ILE A 5 12.65 -14.11 -7.86
C ILE A 5 12.42 -14.58 -9.30
N THR A 6 11.48 -15.50 -9.46
CA THR A 6 11.13 -16.09 -10.76
C THR A 6 10.27 -15.12 -11.59
N ALA A 7 9.36 -14.42 -10.96
CA ALA A 7 8.47 -13.45 -11.60
C ALA A 7 8.05 -12.34 -10.63
N VAL A 8 7.70 -11.20 -11.17
CA VAL A 8 6.98 -10.12 -10.47
C VAL A 8 5.72 -9.74 -11.24
N THR A 9 4.80 -9.04 -10.60
CA THR A 9 3.64 -8.48 -11.31
C THR A 9 4.10 -7.52 -12.43
N TYR A 10 3.36 -7.47 -13.53
CA TYR A 10 3.64 -6.54 -14.64
C TYR A 10 3.62 -5.06 -14.19
N LEU A 11 2.89 -4.74 -13.12
CA LEU A 11 2.87 -3.40 -12.52
C LEU A 11 4.23 -2.99 -11.93
N ALA A 12 5.14 -3.93 -11.71
CA ALA A 12 6.47 -3.63 -11.20
C ALA A 12 7.36 -2.88 -12.21
N ASP A 13 7.01 -2.91 -13.49
CA ASP A 13 7.72 -2.19 -14.57
C ASP A 13 7.23 -0.75 -14.75
N ASP A 14 6.08 -0.41 -14.19
CA ASP A 14 5.49 0.91 -14.36
C ASP A 14 6.11 1.91 -13.38
N PRO A 15 6.86 2.93 -13.85
CA PRO A 15 7.53 3.90 -12.98
C PRO A 15 6.56 4.80 -12.21
N GLU A 16 5.30 4.86 -12.60
CA GLU A 16 4.28 5.63 -11.91
C GLU A 16 3.64 4.88 -10.74
N ILE A 17 3.70 3.54 -10.78
CA ILE A 17 3.14 2.65 -9.76
C ILE A 17 4.23 2.05 -8.88
N SER A 18 5.41 1.77 -9.46
CA SER A 18 6.47 1.02 -8.82
C SER A 18 7.70 1.88 -8.54
N ASN A 19 8.21 1.81 -7.32
CA ASN A 19 9.48 2.43 -6.91
C ASN A 19 10.68 1.48 -7.06
N ILE A 20 10.50 0.31 -7.67
CA ILE A 20 11.53 -0.73 -7.82
C ILE A 20 11.81 -1.10 -9.28
N VAL A 21 11.37 -0.28 -10.25
CA VAL A 21 11.48 -0.56 -11.71
C VAL A 21 12.87 -1.02 -12.10
N ASP A 22 13.92 -0.29 -11.68
CA ASP A 22 15.29 -0.66 -12.03
C ASP A 22 15.75 -1.99 -11.40
N ARG A 23 15.22 -2.32 -10.24
CA ARG A 23 15.57 -3.54 -9.50
C ARG A 23 14.96 -4.79 -10.12
N VAL A 24 13.83 -4.66 -10.80
CA VAL A 24 13.10 -5.80 -11.38
C VAL A 24 13.46 -6.08 -12.83
N LYS A 25 14.23 -5.22 -13.48
CA LYS A 25 14.68 -5.40 -14.88
C LYS A 25 15.39 -6.74 -15.13
N SER A 26 16.09 -7.27 -14.12
CA SER A 26 16.79 -8.56 -14.21
C SER A 26 15.91 -9.77 -13.97
N ILE A 27 14.63 -9.58 -13.58
CA ILE A 27 13.72 -10.68 -13.30
C ILE A 27 13.06 -11.11 -14.61
N PRO A 28 13.13 -12.42 -14.99
CA PRO A 28 12.82 -12.85 -16.34
C PRO A 28 11.34 -12.77 -16.72
N ASN A 29 10.42 -12.95 -15.74
CA ASN A 29 9.01 -13.12 -16.07
C ASN A 29 8.12 -12.05 -15.42
N ARG A 30 6.95 -11.84 -16.05
CA ARG A 30 5.88 -10.97 -15.56
C ARG A 30 4.61 -11.77 -15.34
N ALA A 31 4.07 -11.66 -14.13
CA ALA A 31 2.82 -12.30 -13.75
C ALA A 31 1.66 -11.32 -13.99
N TYR A 32 0.71 -11.73 -14.81
CA TYR A 32 -0.49 -10.95 -15.11
C TYR A 32 -1.69 -11.34 -14.24
N GLY A 33 -1.57 -12.44 -13.47
CA GLY A 33 -2.61 -12.87 -12.52
C GLY A 33 -3.89 -13.40 -13.16
N ASN A 34 -3.87 -13.77 -14.45
CA ASN A 34 -5.03 -14.20 -15.21
C ASN A 34 -5.00 -15.68 -15.67
N SER A 35 -3.91 -16.40 -15.40
CA SER A 35 -3.79 -17.84 -15.71
C SER A 35 -2.93 -18.54 -14.67
N ALA A 36 -3.48 -19.58 -14.06
CA ALA A 36 -2.77 -20.43 -13.12
C ALA A 36 -1.72 -21.29 -13.83
N GLU A 37 -2.00 -21.75 -15.05
CA GLU A 37 -1.09 -22.54 -15.88
C GLU A 37 0.14 -21.73 -16.28
N ALA A 38 -0.06 -20.44 -16.62
CA ALA A 38 1.06 -19.54 -16.94
C ALA A 38 2.00 -19.35 -15.74
N LEU A 39 1.45 -19.25 -14.52
CA LEU A 39 2.23 -19.17 -13.30
C LEU A 39 2.93 -20.50 -12.98
N LEU A 40 2.27 -21.64 -13.19
CA LEU A 40 2.87 -22.97 -13.05
C LEU A 40 4.06 -23.16 -14.00
N ALA A 41 3.96 -22.71 -15.24
CA ALA A 41 5.02 -22.80 -16.24
C ALA A 41 6.29 -22.02 -15.86
N MET A 42 6.20 -21.09 -14.93
CA MET A 42 7.36 -20.36 -14.39
C MET A 42 8.09 -21.11 -13.28
N HIS A 43 7.59 -22.30 -12.86
CA HIS A 43 8.16 -23.17 -11.87
C HIS A 43 8.50 -22.48 -10.53
N PRO A 44 7.58 -21.72 -9.91
CA PRO A 44 7.85 -21.09 -8.63
C PRO A 44 7.81 -22.12 -7.48
N ASP A 45 8.72 -21.99 -6.51
CA ASP A 45 8.66 -22.76 -5.26
C ASP A 45 7.51 -22.28 -4.36
N ILE A 46 7.18 -20.99 -4.45
CA ILE A 46 6.09 -20.35 -3.71
C ILE A 46 5.58 -19.11 -4.46
N ILE A 47 4.28 -18.89 -4.38
CA ILE A 47 3.60 -17.68 -4.85
C ILE A 47 3.17 -16.87 -3.64
N ILE A 48 3.50 -15.57 -3.66
CA ILE A 48 3.07 -14.60 -2.64
C ILE A 48 1.99 -13.72 -3.27
N ALA A 49 0.79 -13.80 -2.75
CA ALA A 49 -0.39 -13.07 -3.25
C ALA A 49 -1.01 -12.21 -2.15
N ALA A 50 -1.65 -11.11 -2.55
CA ALA A 50 -2.43 -10.30 -1.64
C ALA A 50 -3.86 -10.87 -1.47
N ASP A 51 -4.52 -10.55 -0.37
CA ASP A 51 -5.85 -11.04 -0.01
C ASP A 51 -7.00 -10.52 -0.91
N PHE A 52 -6.72 -9.52 -1.75
CA PHE A 52 -7.69 -9.04 -2.76
C PHE A 52 -7.68 -9.86 -4.06
N PHE A 53 -6.78 -10.84 -4.19
CA PHE A 53 -6.83 -11.76 -5.31
C PHE A 53 -8.09 -12.65 -5.25
N LYS A 54 -8.63 -12.97 -6.42
CA LYS A 54 -9.83 -13.83 -6.51
C LYS A 54 -9.55 -15.19 -5.87
N GLN A 55 -10.45 -15.61 -5.00
CA GLN A 55 -10.32 -16.89 -4.29
C GLN A 55 -10.28 -18.08 -5.25
N GLU A 56 -11.00 -18.01 -6.37
CA GLU A 56 -10.99 -19.05 -7.42
C GLU A 56 -9.58 -19.21 -8.02
N MET A 57 -8.85 -18.10 -8.23
CA MET A 57 -7.49 -18.14 -8.72
C MET A 57 -6.55 -18.78 -7.69
N ILE A 58 -6.67 -18.36 -6.42
CA ILE A 58 -5.88 -18.96 -5.33
C ILE A 58 -6.13 -20.46 -5.23
N GLN A 59 -7.38 -20.89 -5.35
CA GLN A 59 -7.73 -22.31 -5.31
C GLN A 59 -7.16 -23.04 -6.53
N SER A 60 -7.32 -22.51 -7.74
CA SER A 60 -6.75 -23.12 -8.95
C SER A 60 -5.25 -23.33 -8.87
N LEU A 61 -4.51 -22.35 -8.31
CA LEU A 61 -3.07 -22.48 -8.08
C LEU A 61 -2.74 -23.63 -7.12
N ARG A 62 -3.51 -23.76 -6.03
CA ARG A 62 -3.33 -24.83 -5.04
C ARG A 62 -3.66 -26.20 -5.61
N ASP A 63 -4.73 -26.30 -6.44
CA ASP A 63 -5.14 -27.54 -7.11
C ASP A 63 -4.07 -28.02 -8.11
N LEU A 64 -3.28 -27.10 -8.68
CA LEU A 64 -2.10 -27.41 -9.50
C LEU A 64 -0.85 -27.76 -8.65
N GLY A 65 -0.99 -27.88 -7.33
CA GLY A 65 0.10 -28.25 -6.42
C GLY A 65 1.04 -27.10 -6.04
N LEU A 66 0.73 -25.85 -6.39
CA LEU A 66 1.57 -24.71 -6.06
C LEU A 66 1.33 -24.25 -4.62
N LYS A 67 2.43 -23.90 -3.93
CA LYS A 67 2.36 -23.29 -2.61
C LYS A 67 1.99 -21.81 -2.75
N VAL A 68 0.86 -21.42 -2.17
CA VAL A 68 0.39 -20.02 -2.22
C VAL A 68 0.28 -19.48 -0.80
N TYR A 69 1.10 -18.48 -0.50
CA TYR A 69 1.00 -17.67 0.69
C TYR A 69 0.17 -16.41 0.37
N VAL A 70 -0.93 -16.23 1.08
CA VAL A 70 -1.79 -15.06 0.95
C VAL A 70 -1.56 -14.16 2.15
N TYR A 71 -1.08 -12.94 1.91
CA TYR A 71 -0.92 -11.95 2.97
C TYR A 71 -2.12 -10.99 3.00
N LYS A 72 -2.49 -10.60 4.20
CA LYS A 72 -3.48 -9.53 4.40
C LYS A 72 -2.88 -8.20 3.96
N THR A 73 -3.60 -7.46 3.11
CA THR A 73 -3.19 -6.10 2.72
C THR A 73 -3.14 -5.19 3.95
N PRO A 74 -1.97 -4.63 4.28
CA PRO A 74 -1.81 -3.87 5.50
C PRO A 74 -2.49 -2.50 5.42
N ASN A 75 -3.12 -2.07 6.51
CA ASN A 75 -3.80 -0.79 6.63
C ASN A 75 -3.06 0.22 7.54
N ASN A 76 -2.00 -0.19 8.21
CA ASN A 76 -1.21 0.65 9.10
C ASN A 76 0.26 0.21 9.12
N MET A 77 1.13 1.02 9.73
CA MET A 77 2.57 0.76 9.77
C MET A 77 2.93 -0.53 10.50
N GLU A 78 2.21 -0.91 11.54
CA GLU A 78 2.47 -2.14 12.29
C GLU A 78 2.11 -3.38 11.45
N GLU A 79 0.99 -3.34 10.72
CA GLU A 79 0.61 -4.40 9.78
C GLU A 79 1.61 -4.51 8.63
N ILE A 80 2.16 -3.37 8.14
CA ILE A 80 3.24 -3.36 7.13
C ILE A 80 4.48 -4.07 7.68
N LYS A 81 4.92 -3.73 8.88
CA LYS A 81 6.08 -4.37 9.52
C LYS A 81 5.86 -5.87 9.72
N LYS A 82 4.64 -6.24 10.14
CA LYS A 82 4.26 -7.64 10.27
C LYS A 82 4.33 -8.37 8.93
N ALA A 83 3.77 -7.81 7.87
CA ALA A 83 3.82 -8.42 6.54
C ALA A 83 5.27 -8.57 6.02
N ILE A 84 6.13 -7.58 6.25
CA ILE A 84 7.56 -7.65 5.92
C ILE A 84 8.21 -8.82 6.66
N ASN A 85 7.96 -8.95 7.97
CA ASN A 85 8.54 -10.02 8.78
C ASN A 85 8.02 -11.40 8.36
N ASP A 86 6.71 -11.55 8.15
CA ASP A 86 6.10 -12.81 7.75
C ASP A 86 6.65 -13.29 6.41
N ILE A 87 6.76 -12.40 5.42
CA ILE A 87 7.34 -12.72 4.10
C ILE A 87 8.83 -13.07 4.24
N ALA A 88 9.57 -12.36 5.07
CA ALA A 88 10.99 -12.60 5.25
C ALA A 88 11.26 -13.96 5.91
N VAL A 89 10.47 -14.34 6.90
CA VAL A 89 10.53 -15.69 7.52
C VAL A 89 10.22 -16.75 6.46
N LEU A 90 9.17 -16.52 5.65
CA LEU A 90 8.76 -17.44 4.59
C LEU A 90 9.86 -17.72 3.56
N VAL A 91 10.67 -16.70 3.23
CA VAL A 91 11.75 -16.81 2.24
C VAL A 91 13.14 -17.02 2.87
N GLY A 92 13.23 -17.19 4.21
CA GLY A 92 14.47 -17.42 4.93
C GLY A 92 15.38 -16.22 5.07
N GLU A 93 14.82 -14.99 5.12
CA GLU A 93 15.57 -13.71 5.16
C GLU A 93 15.19 -12.82 6.37
N PRO A 94 15.04 -13.36 7.60
CA PRO A 94 14.56 -12.57 8.74
C PRO A 94 15.49 -11.39 9.10
N ALA A 95 16.80 -11.55 8.94
CA ALA A 95 17.74 -10.46 9.22
C ALA A 95 17.56 -9.25 8.29
N ASN A 96 17.16 -9.47 7.04
CA ASN A 96 16.86 -8.40 6.10
C ASN A 96 15.57 -7.67 6.49
N ALA A 97 14.55 -8.39 7.00
CA ALA A 97 13.33 -7.76 7.54
C ALA A 97 13.65 -6.86 8.72
N GLU A 98 14.42 -7.34 9.70
CA GLU A 98 14.82 -6.53 10.85
C GLU A 98 15.54 -5.25 10.44
N LYS A 99 16.47 -5.34 9.47
CA LYS A 99 17.18 -4.16 8.94
C LYS A 99 16.21 -3.17 8.32
N LEU A 100 15.27 -3.65 7.49
CA LEU A 100 14.28 -2.80 6.82
C LEU A 100 13.33 -2.15 7.84
N ILE A 101 12.84 -2.90 8.82
CA ILE A 101 11.96 -2.39 9.88
C ILE A 101 12.68 -1.32 10.71
N ARG A 102 13.94 -1.56 11.10
CA ARG A 102 14.75 -0.53 11.80
C ARG A 102 14.91 0.76 10.98
N GLN A 103 15.07 0.65 9.65
CA GLN A 103 15.13 1.83 8.78
C GLN A 103 13.79 2.58 8.73
N MET A 104 12.67 1.84 8.65
CA MET A 104 11.33 2.43 8.73
C MET A 104 11.12 3.16 10.05
N ASP A 105 11.41 2.51 11.18
CA ASP A 105 11.26 3.09 12.52
C ASP A 105 12.11 4.35 12.69
N SER A 106 13.34 4.35 12.18
CA SER A 106 14.21 5.54 12.20
C SER A 106 13.60 6.70 11.43
N LYS A 107 13.00 6.44 10.25
CA LYS A 107 12.32 7.48 9.46
C LYS A 107 11.08 8.00 10.17
N LEU A 108 10.23 7.11 10.68
CA LEU A 108 9.03 7.49 11.43
C LEU A 108 9.37 8.31 12.68
N LYS A 109 10.43 7.93 13.42
CA LYS A 109 10.94 8.69 14.55
C LYS A 109 11.43 10.09 14.13
N SER A 110 12.13 10.19 13.00
CA SER A 110 12.57 11.47 12.44
C SER A 110 11.39 12.39 12.12
N VAL A 111 10.34 11.86 11.51
CA VAL A 111 9.12 12.63 11.25
C VAL A 111 8.49 13.08 12.57
N LYS A 112 8.28 12.15 13.50
CA LYS A 112 7.70 12.46 14.83
C LYS A 112 8.47 13.55 15.57
N ASN A 113 9.80 13.54 15.50
CA ASN A 113 10.64 14.57 16.13
C ASN A 113 10.44 15.95 15.51
N LYS A 114 10.14 16.02 14.19
CA LYS A 114 9.92 17.30 13.49
C LYS A 114 8.54 17.90 13.79
N VAL A 115 7.53 17.06 13.93
CA VAL A 115 6.13 17.52 14.07
C VAL A 115 5.56 17.32 15.47
N GLY A 116 6.29 16.69 16.37
CA GLY A 116 5.79 16.28 17.70
C GLY A 116 5.47 17.43 18.65
N SER A 117 5.95 18.65 18.37
CA SER A 117 5.63 19.85 19.15
C SER A 117 4.29 20.49 18.77
N ILE A 118 3.67 20.09 17.68
CA ILE A 118 2.37 20.61 17.24
C ILE A 118 1.30 20.10 18.20
N LYS A 119 0.58 21.02 18.85
CA LYS A 119 -0.49 20.68 19.78
C LYS A 119 -1.72 20.16 19.04
N PRO A 120 -2.57 19.32 19.65
CA PRO A 120 -3.81 18.83 19.02
C PRO A 120 -4.71 19.94 18.45
N SER A 121 -4.77 21.09 19.12
CA SER A 121 -5.54 22.27 18.66
C SER A 121 -4.94 22.99 17.46
N GLU A 122 -3.68 22.71 17.13
CA GLU A 122 -2.93 23.34 16.02
C GLU A 122 -2.76 22.37 14.84
N GLN A 123 -3.21 21.12 15.01
CA GLN A 123 -3.16 20.12 13.94
C GLN A 123 -4.00 20.56 12.75
N LYS A 124 -3.40 20.48 11.58
CA LYS A 124 -4.12 20.70 10.33
C LYS A 124 -5.07 19.55 10.05
N ARG A 125 -6.26 19.89 9.60
CA ARG A 125 -7.31 18.96 9.21
C ARG A 125 -7.19 18.68 7.72
N VAL A 126 -7.02 17.42 7.36
CA VAL A 126 -6.84 17.03 5.96
C VAL A 126 -7.88 16.00 5.54
N VAL A 127 -8.17 15.94 4.26
CA VAL A 127 -8.98 14.86 3.66
C VAL A 127 -8.26 14.32 2.43
N PHE A 128 -8.45 13.02 2.18
CA PHE A 128 -7.91 12.36 1.00
C PHE A 128 -8.97 12.35 -0.10
N ILE A 129 -8.67 12.97 -1.23
CA ILE A 129 -9.56 13.03 -2.39
C ILE A 129 -9.03 12.14 -3.51
N ARG A 130 -9.91 11.36 -4.13
CA ARG A 130 -9.65 10.59 -5.34
C ARG A 130 -10.43 11.19 -6.52
N SER A 131 -10.23 10.66 -7.72
CA SER A 131 -10.96 11.09 -8.92
C SER A 131 -12.49 11.02 -8.79
N ASN A 132 -13.00 10.17 -7.90
CA ASN A 132 -14.44 10.01 -7.64
C ASN A 132 -14.93 10.70 -6.35
N GLY A 133 -14.09 11.52 -5.69
CA GLY A 133 -14.44 12.28 -4.50
C GLY A 133 -13.63 11.94 -3.25
N VAL A 134 -14.03 12.52 -2.11
CA VAL A 134 -13.41 12.25 -0.81
C VAL A 134 -13.83 10.87 -0.33
N PHE A 135 -12.87 10.00 -0.20
CA PHE A 135 -13.08 8.62 0.22
C PHE A 135 -12.79 8.47 1.71
N TYR A 136 -13.79 8.01 2.44
CA TYR A 136 -13.68 7.63 3.84
C TYR A 136 -13.48 6.12 3.96
N ARG A 137 -12.51 5.72 4.77
CA ARG A 137 -12.30 4.32 5.14
C ARG A 137 -11.78 4.25 6.57
N PRO A 138 -12.51 3.60 7.49
CA PRO A 138 -12.03 3.34 8.84
C PRO A 138 -10.70 2.56 8.79
N GLU A 139 -9.78 2.90 9.69
CA GLU A 139 -8.49 2.20 9.82
C GLU A 139 -7.69 2.11 8.49
N SER A 140 -7.67 3.21 7.74
CA SER A 140 -6.93 3.27 6.48
C SER A 140 -5.45 3.61 6.73
N SER A 141 -4.58 3.21 5.78
CA SER A 141 -3.18 3.62 5.78
C SER A 141 -3.02 5.15 5.74
N PHE A 142 -3.98 5.87 5.15
CA PHE A 142 -3.97 7.33 5.15
C PHE A 142 -4.16 7.90 6.57
N MET A 143 -5.13 7.38 7.33
CA MET A 143 -5.33 7.78 8.73
C MET A 143 -4.06 7.54 9.57
N ASP A 144 -3.41 6.39 9.36
CA ASP A 144 -2.18 6.07 10.08
C ASP A 144 -1.03 7.02 9.71
N ILE A 145 -0.89 7.36 8.41
CA ILE A 145 0.06 8.38 7.94
C ILE A 145 -0.23 9.74 8.59
N CYS A 146 -1.48 10.14 8.68
CA CYS A 146 -1.89 11.40 9.33
C CYS A 146 -1.44 11.44 10.80
N ARG A 147 -1.58 10.33 11.53
CA ARG A 147 -1.11 10.22 12.93
C ARG A 147 0.40 10.40 13.04
N TYR A 148 1.18 9.77 12.16
CA TYR A 148 2.63 9.96 12.14
C TYR A 148 3.05 11.38 11.74
N ALA A 149 2.32 12.01 10.82
CA ALA A 149 2.55 13.37 10.36
C ALA A 149 2.01 14.44 11.32
N ASN A 150 1.35 14.04 12.41
CA ASN A 150 0.69 14.92 13.39
C ASN A 150 -0.31 15.89 12.74
N VAL A 151 -1.06 15.40 11.76
CA VAL A 151 -2.23 16.05 11.16
C VAL A 151 -3.47 15.20 11.45
N LYS A 152 -4.65 15.78 11.38
CA LYS A 152 -5.90 15.09 11.61
C LYS A 152 -6.57 14.73 10.28
N ASP A 153 -6.89 13.45 10.07
CA ASP A 153 -7.86 13.09 9.05
C ASP A 153 -9.24 13.59 9.48
N ALA A 154 -9.77 14.60 8.77
CA ALA A 154 -11.03 15.21 9.15
C ALA A 154 -12.22 14.24 9.08
N THR A 155 -12.10 13.17 8.30
CA THR A 155 -13.14 12.15 8.18
C THR A 155 -13.33 11.32 9.45
N GLU A 156 -12.37 11.32 10.40
CA GLU A 156 -12.52 10.67 11.71
C GLU A 156 -13.70 11.25 12.51
N ASP A 157 -14.07 12.51 12.29
CA ASP A 157 -15.17 13.15 13.00
C ASP A 157 -16.56 12.62 12.59
N LEU A 158 -16.64 11.89 11.49
CA LEU A 158 -17.91 11.32 11.00
C LEU A 158 -18.33 10.04 11.72
N HIS A 159 -17.36 9.35 12.36
CA HIS A 159 -17.58 8.08 13.09
C HIS A 159 -18.29 7.00 12.25
N TYR A 160 -18.13 7.03 10.93
CA TYR A 160 -18.70 6.01 10.05
C TYR A 160 -17.97 4.67 10.22
N THR A 161 -18.74 3.59 10.25
CA THR A 161 -18.21 2.23 10.40
C THR A 161 -17.93 1.54 9.07
N GLN A 162 -18.47 2.07 7.97
CA GLN A 162 -18.30 1.51 6.62
C GLN A 162 -17.61 2.51 5.71
N SER A 163 -16.81 1.97 4.79
CA SER A 163 -16.16 2.79 3.77
C SER A 163 -17.16 3.36 2.78
N GLY A 164 -16.90 4.58 2.30
CA GLY A 164 -17.75 5.23 1.32
C GLY A 164 -17.14 6.48 0.74
N ILE A 165 -17.90 7.12 -0.14
CA ILE A 165 -17.58 8.42 -0.72
C ILE A 165 -18.49 9.45 -0.04
N LEU A 166 -17.91 10.56 0.41
CA LEU A 166 -18.64 11.62 1.06
C LEU A 166 -19.36 12.52 0.04
N SER A 167 -20.53 13.00 0.41
CA SER A 167 -21.20 14.07 -0.32
C SER A 167 -20.43 15.40 -0.23
N GLN A 168 -20.70 16.31 -1.14
CA GLN A 168 -20.07 17.64 -1.11
C GLN A 168 -20.42 18.39 0.19
N GLU A 169 -21.65 18.26 0.67
CA GLU A 169 -22.12 18.89 1.91
C GLU A 169 -21.35 18.34 3.13
N GLU A 170 -21.08 17.03 3.17
CA GLU A 170 -20.27 16.43 4.24
C GLU A 170 -18.85 16.96 4.21
N VAL A 171 -18.24 17.06 3.03
CA VAL A 171 -16.88 17.61 2.87
C VAL A 171 -16.82 19.07 3.34
N VAL A 172 -17.79 19.90 2.95
CA VAL A 172 -17.88 21.29 3.40
C VAL A 172 -18.03 21.36 4.92
N ARG A 173 -18.89 20.52 5.50
CA ARG A 173 -19.10 20.47 6.96
C ARG A 173 -17.85 20.05 7.72
N LEU A 174 -17.03 19.16 7.15
CA LEU A 174 -15.76 18.76 7.75
C LEU A 174 -14.76 19.90 7.82
N ASN A 175 -14.90 20.92 6.97
CA ASN A 175 -14.05 22.11 6.92
C ASN A 175 -12.55 21.76 6.97
N PRO A 176 -12.00 21.02 6.00
CA PRO A 176 -10.60 20.67 5.99
C PRO A 176 -9.71 21.87 5.68
N ASP A 177 -8.53 21.92 6.28
CA ASP A 177 -7.49 22.92 5.96
C ASP A 177 -6.82 22.61 4.61
N ALA A 178 -6.77 21.34 4.21
CA ALA A 178 -6.14 20.92 2.96
C ALA A 178 -6.70 19.61 2.41
N PHE A 179 -6.60 19.47 1.10
CA PHE A 179 -6.87 18.24 0.37
C PHE A 179 -5.56 17.53 0.03
N VAL A 180 -5.48 16.23 0.27
CA VAL A 180 -4.38 15.37 -0.15
C VAL A 180 -4.84 14.62 -1.40
N ILE A 181 -4.17 14.88 -2.51
CA ILE A 181 -4.52 14.32 -3.82
C ILE A 181 -3.43 13.33 -4.23
N PRO A 182 -3.77 12.08 -4.60
CA PRO A 182 -2.79 11.17 -5.17
C PRO A 182 -2.36 11.68 -6.54
N VAL A 183 -1.06 11.87 -6.71
CA VAL A 183 -0.49 12.23 -8.02
C VAL A 183 -0.22 10.92 -8.77
N TRP A 184 -1.13 10.56 -9.66
CA TRP A 184 -0.94 9.50 -10.65
C TRP A 184 -0.55 10.18 -11.95
N ASN A 185 0.74 10.28 -12.21
CA ASN A 185 1.21 10.96 -13.42
C ASN A 185 1.19 9.97 -14.62
N TYR A 186 0.00 9.52 -15.01
CA TYR A 186 -0.16 8.69 -16.18
C TYR A 186 0.44 9.40 -17.42
N HIS A 187 1.70 9.07 -17.73
CA HIS A 187 2.45 9.57 -18.89
C HIS A 187 2.65 11.09 -18.93
N GLY A 188 2.78 11.75 -17.80
CA GLY A 188 3.07 13.20 -17.75
C GLY A 188 1.95 14.09 -18.30
N LYS A 189 0.72 13.57 -18.39
CA LYS A 189 -0.41 14.28 -19.04
C LYS A 189 -1.36 14.97 -18.07
N HIS A 190 -1.20 14.81 -16.76
CA HIS A 190 -2.11 15.40 -15.77
C HIS A 190 -1.34 16.24 -14.78
N ASP A 191 -1.61 17.55 -14.81
CA ASP A 191 -1.23 18.45 -13.74
C ASP A 191 -2.26 18.30 -12.60
N PRO A 192 -1.87 17.84 -11.41
CA PRO A 192 -2.79 17.66 -10.27
C PRO A 192 -3.44 18.98 -9.81
N VAL A 193 -2.92 20.13 -10.23
CA VAL A 193 -3.48 21.45 -9.91
C VAL A 193 -4.63 21.82 -10.84
N GLN A 194 -4.82 21.12 -11.94
CA GLN A 194 -5.88 21.38 -12.92
C GLN A 194 -7.11 20.48 -12.77
N MET A 195 -7.15 19.61 -11.75
CA MET A 195 -8.34 18.87 -11.34
C MET A 195 -9.02 19.59 -10.18
#